data_ce452a87b4fb2b86ddbd8b23c129b3e8
#
_entry.id   ce452a87b4fb2b86ddbd8b23c129b3e8
#
_cell.length_a   1.000
_cell.length_b   1.000
_cell.length_c   1.000
_cell.angle_alpha   90.00
_cell.angle_beta   90.00
_cell.angle_gamma   90.00
#
_symmetry.space_group_name_H-M   'P 1'
#
loop_
_entity.id
_entity.type
_entity.pdbx_description
1 polymer ?
#
loop_
_entity_poly.entity_id
_entity_poly.type
_entity_poly.pdbx_seq_one_letter_code
_entity_poly.pdbx_strand_id
1 'polypeptide(L)'
;MIRKNRLNKIFIIVSILISVALITYSILRALETNIDLYLTPTQIKSGEYDIDSKFKLGGMVKKDSLKESESLEIEFIVTDFNHEIKVLYEGVTPNLFKEDSGVVATGYLDKERKIFIANEILAKHDENYMPIKIEVED
;
A
#
# COMPACT_ATOMS: atom_id res chain seq x y z
N MET A 1 -45.15 34.61 -17.80
CA MET A 1 -44.26 34.52 -18.98
C MET A 1 -42.81 34.77 -18.54
N ILE A 2 -41.97 33.73 -18.50
CA ILE A 2 -40.57 33.85 -18.09
C ILE A 2 -39.80 34.47 -19.26
N ARG A 3 -39.15 35.61 -19.06
CA ARG A 3 -38.36 36.28 -20.10
C ARG A 3 -37.21 35.38 -20.55
N LYS A 4 -36.99 35.24 -21.89
CA LYS A 4 -35.96 34.42 -22.53
C LYS A 4 -34.57 34.61 -21.89
N ASN A 5 -34.24 35.81 -21.45
CA ASN A 5 -32.97 36.13 -20.77
C ASN A 5 -32.85 35.54 -19.37
N ARG A 6 -33.97 35.28 -18.67
CA ARG A 6 -33.94 34.60 -17.35
C ARG A 6 -33.71 33.09 -17.49
N LEU A 7 -34.33 32.49 -18.49
CA LEU A 7 -34.12 31.08 -18.80
C LEU A 7 -32.65 30.79 -19.13
N ASN A 8 -32.05 31.64 -19.95
CA ASN A 8 -30.62 31.47 -20.29
C ASN A 8 -29.71 31.61 -19.05
N LYS A 9 -30.00 32.57 -18.16
CA LYS A 9 -29.24 32.69 -16.91
C LYS A 9 -29.39 31.46 -16.01
N ILE A 10 -30.61 30.95 -15.87
CA ILE A 10 -30.89 29.74 -15.08
C ILE A 10 -30.17 28.58 -15.69
N PHE A 11 -30.20 28.41 -17.01
CA PHE A 11 -29.51 27.32 -17.72
C PHE A 11 -27.98 27.37 -17.52
N ILE A 12 -27.39 28.56 -17.56
CA ILE A 12 -25.95 28.74 -17.30
C ILE A 12 -25.62 28.41 -15.85
N ILE A 13 -26.41 28.86 -14.89
CA ILE A 13 -26.16 28.52 -13.47
C ILE A 13 -26.28 27.02 -13.21
N VAL A 14 -27.31 26.38 -13.74
CA VAL A 14 -27.50 24.94 -13.60
C VAL A 14 -26.36 24.16 -14.26
N SER A 15 -25.90 24.59 -15.46
CA SER A 15 -24.76 23.97 -16.13
C SER A 15 -23.48 24.09 -15.34
N ILE A 16 -23.22 25.22 -14.73
CA ILE A 16 -22.06 25.44 -13.84
C ILE A 16 -22.14 24.52 -12.60
N LEU A 17 -23.32 24.45 -11.96
CA LEU A 17 -23.51 23.57 -10.81
C LEU A 17 -23.28 22.10 -11.13
N ILE A 18 -23.78 21.64 -12.28
CA ILE A 18 -23.56 20.25 -12.74
C ILE A 18 -22.07 20.02 -13.03
N SER A 19 -21.39 20.96 -13.67
CA SER A 19 -19.95 20.84 -13.94
C SER A 19 -19.12 20.75 -12.67
N VAL A 20 -19.43 21.60 -11.68
CA VAL A 20 -18.76 21.56 -10.36
C VAL A 20 -19.02 20.23 -9.66
N ALA A 21 -20.26 19.75 -9.68
CA ALA A 21 -20.60 18.44 -9.07
C ALA A 21 -19.86 17.29 -9.73
N LEU A 22 -19.73 17.27 -11.06
CA LEU A 22 -18.98 16.25 -11.81
C LEU A 22 -17.48 16.30 -11.49
N ILE A 23 -16.89 17.48 -11.43
CA ILE A 23 -15.48 17.68 -11.07
C ILE A 23 -15.24 17.17 -9.65
N THR A 24 -16.07 17.57 -8.70
CA THR A 24 -15.97 17.13 -7.29
C THR A 24 -16.10 15.62 -7.18
N TYR A 25 -17.06 15.02 -7.86
CA TYR A 25 -17.23 13.57 -7.90
C TYR A 25 -16.00 12.85 -8.46
N SER A 26 -15.42 13.39 -9.54
CA SER A 26 -14.22 12.81 -10.17
C SER A 26 -13.00 12.89 -9.24
N ILE A 27 -12.86 14.02 -8.52
CA ILE A 27 -11.78 14.19 -7.54
C ILE A 27 -11.96 13.21 -6.37
N LEU A 28 -13.15 13.08 -5.83
CA LEU A 28 -13.43 12.12 -4.74
C LEU A 28 -13.15 10.69 -5.17
N ARG A 29 -13.55 10.33 -6.37
CA ARG A 29 -13.26 9.00 -6.93
C ARG A 29 -11.76 8.75 -7.10
N ALA A 30 -11.02 9.75 -7.58
CA ALA A 30 -9.57 9.66 -7.72
C ALA A 30 -8.86 9.53 -6.37
N LEU A 31 -9.36 10.20 -5.34
CA LEU A 31 -8.83 10.08 -3.97
C LEU A 31 -9.12 8.71 -3.36
N GLU A 32 -10.30 8.14 -3.55
CA GLU A 32 -10.64 6.79 -3.07
C GLU A 32 -9.69 5.71 -3.60
N THR A 33 -9.29 5.82 -4.85
CA THR A 33 -8.36 4.86 -5.49
C THR A 33 -6.90 5.04 -5.07
N ASN A 34 -6.54 6.18 -4.50
CA ASN A 34 -5.17 6.51 -4.09
C ASN A 34 -4.94 6.51 -2.57
N ILE A 35 -5.90 6.07 -1.79
CA ILE A 35 -5.67 5.86 -0.35
C ILE A 35 -4.76 4.64 -0.21
N ASP A 36 -3.50 4.89 0.08
CA ASP A 36 -2.53 3.88 0.43
C ASP A 36 -2.86 3.31 1.82
N LEU A 37 -3.78 2.38 1.86
CA LEU A 37 -4.12 1.70 3.11
C LEU A 37 -2.92 0.87 3.57
N TYR A 38 -2.41 1.20 4.75
CA TYR A 38 -1.31 0.49 5.38
C TYR A 38 -1.83 -0.40 6.50
N LEU A 39 -1.62 -1.69 6.40
CA LEU A 39 -2.09 -2.68 7.35
C LEU A 39 -0.95 -3.55 7.87
N THR A 40 -1.06 -3.95 9.13
CA THR A 40 -0.22 -4.97 9.74
C THR A 40 -0.89 -6.35 9.64
N PRO A 41 -0.14 -7.46 9.80
CA PRO A 41 -0.72 -8.80 9.85
C PRO A 41 -1.86 -8.95 10.87
N THR A 42 -1.75 -8.35 12.04
CA THR A 42 -2.81 -8.36 13.05
C THR A 42 -4.09 -7.67 12.56
N GLN A 43 -3.96 -6.51 11.93
CA GLN A 43 -5.10 -5.77 11.39
C GLN A 43 -5.81 -6.51 10.25
N ILE A 44 -5.06 -7.20 9.41
CA ILE A 44 -5.64 -8.03 8.34
C ILE A 44 -6.44 -9.20 8.93
N LYS A 45 -5.91 -9.85 9.96
CA LYS A 45 -6.58 -10.98 10.61
C LYS A 45 -7.78 -10.55 11.46
N SER A 46 -7.85 -9.30 11.92
CA SER A 46 -9.01 -8.79 12.66
C SER A 46 -10.26 -8.69 11.79
N GLY A 47 -10.12 -8.58 10.47
CA GLY A 47 -11.23 -8.47 9.53
C GLY A 47 -11.95 -7.11 9.54
N GLU A 48 -11.41 -6.10 10.20
CA GLU A 48 -12.01 -4.77 10.32
C GLU A 48 -11.87 -3.90 9.07
N TYR A 49 -10.99 -4.31 8.15
CA TYR A 49 -10.64 -3.53 6.96
C TYR A 49 -11.10 -4.21 5.68
N ASP A 50 -11.46 -3.39 4.70
CA ASP A 50 -11.73 -3.88 3.35
C ASP A 50 -10.40 -4.23 2.65
N ILE A 51 -10.15 -5.53 2.49
CA ILE A 51 -8.96 -6.09 1.87
C ILE A 51 -9.18 -6.56 0.43
N ASP A 52 -10.30 -6.17 -0.19
CA ASP A 52 -10.59 -6.53 -1.58
C ASP A 52 -9.80 -5.70 -2.60
N SER A 53 -9.24 -4.59 -2.13
CA SER A 53 -8.39 -3.71 -2.94
C SER A 53 -6.90 -3.91 -2.64
N LYS A 54 -6.07 -3.29 -3.45
CA LYS A 54 -4.63 -3.21 -3.23
C LYS A 54 -4.32 -2.38 -1.98
N PHE A 55 -3.42 -2.87 -1.14
CA PHE A 55 -2.98 -2.18 0.07
C PHE A 55 -1.49 -2.43 0.34
N LYS A 56 -0.96 -1.76 1.35
CA LYS A 56 0.42 -1.95 1.82
C LYS A 56 0.44 -2.79 3.09
N LEU A 57 1.15 -3.91 3.03
CA LEU A 57 1.40 -4.77 4.18
C LEU A 57 2.75 -4.39 4.78
N GLY A 58 2.75 -3.96 6.02
CA GLY A 58 3.96 -3.61 6.77
C GLY A 58 4.23 -4.53 7.93
N GLY A 59 5.49 -4.79 8.19
CA GLY A 59 5.97 -5.60 9.30
C GLY A 59 7.45 -5.93 9.17
N MET A 60 7.85 -6.99 9.85
CA MET A 60 9.22 -7.51 9.82
C MET A 60 9.28 -8.79 9.01
N VAL A 61 10.36 -8.99 8.27
CA VAL A 61 10.64 -10.27 7.62
C VAL A 61 11.05 -11.28 8.69
N LYS A 62 10.29 -12.36 8.83
CA LYS A 62 10.55 -13.39 9.82
C LYS A 62 11.86 -14.11 9.50
N LYS A 63 12.67 -14.36 10.53
CA LYS A 63 13.92 -15.12 10.42
C LYS A 63 13.65 -16.54 9.90
N ASP A 64 14.53 -17.02 9.01
CA ASP A 64 14.46 -18.36 8.38
C ASP A 64 13.21 -18.58 7.49
N SER A 65 12.52 -17.51 7.10
CA SER A 65 11.33 -17.59 6.24
C SER A 65 11.60 -17.31 4.76
N LEU A 66 12.72 -16.67 4.46
CA LEU A 66 13.07 -16.28 3.10
C LEU A 66 13.46 -17.51 2.25
N LYS A 67 12.73 -17.69 1.16
CA LYS A 67 12.99 -18.72 0.15
C LYS A 67 13.04 -18.08 -1.23
N GLU A 68 14.12 -18.29 -1.92
CA GLU A 68 14.31 -17.84 -3.30
C GLU A 68 14.20 -19.01 -4.25
N SER A 69 13.43 -18.83 -5.32
CA SER A 69 13.33 -19.77 -6.42
C SER A 69 14.20 -19.33 -7.60
N GLU A 70 14.60 -20.27 -8.45
CA GLU A 70 15.37 -19.97 -9.68
C GLU A 70 14.64 -19.03 -10.66
N SER A 71 13.32 -18.87 -10.50
CA SER A 71 12.47 -18.03 -11.35
C SER A 71 12.29 -16.59 -10.88
N LEU A 72 13.16 -16.05 -10.03
CA LEU A 72 13.02 -14.73 -9.38
C LEU A 72 11.79 -14.60 -8.46
N GLU A 73 11.17 -15.71 -8.13
CA GLU A 73 10.06 -15.79 -7.20
C GLU A 73 10.60 -15.91 -5.78
N ILE A 74 10.16 -15.02 -4.92
CA ILE A 74 10.62 -14.95 -3.53
C ILE A 74 9.42 -15.10 -2.62
N GLU A 75 9.56 -16.02 -1.68
CA GLU A 75 8.57 -16.28 -0.64
C GLU A 75 9.17 -15.97 0.72
N PHE A 76 8.44 -15.21 1.53
CA PHE A 76 8.83 -14.87 2.89
C PHE A 76 7.62 -14.63 3.76
N ILE A 77 7.82 -14.57 5.07
CA ILE A 77 6.77 -14.31 6.05
C ILE A 77 6.96 -12.92 6.64
N VAL A 78 5.91 -12.11 6.60
CA VAL A 78 5.84 -10.82 7.30
C VAL A 78 5.12 -11.02 8.62
N THR A 79 5.74 -10.57 9.69
CA THR A 79 5.21 -10.67 11.04
C THR A 79 5.19 -9.31 11.73
N ASP A 80 4.20 -9.09 12.60
CA ASP A 80 4.16 -7.99 13.57
C ASP A 80 4.38 -8.48 15.01
N PHE A 81 4.97 -9.68 15.16
CA PHE A 81 5.19 -10.43 16.41
C PHE A 81 3.94 -11.06 17.03
N ASN A 82 2.75 -10.73 16.56
CA ASN A 82 1.48 -11.32 17.00
C ASN A 82 0.88 -12.27 15.96
N HIS A 83 0.94 -11.86 14.69
CA HIS A 83 0.43 -12.62 13.56
C HIS A 83 1.42 -12.63 12.40
N GLU A 84 1.23 -13.56 11.50
CA GLU A 84 2.11 -13.78 10.35
C GLU A 84 1.28 -13.90 9.07
N ILE A 85 1.82 -13.34 7.98
CA ILE A 85 1.26 -13.48 6.64
C ILE A 85 2.38 -13.88 5.69
N LYS A 86 2.14 -14.92 4.91
CA LYS A 86 3.02 -15.35 3.84
C LYS A 86 2.92 -14.39 2.67
N VAL A 87 4.06 -13.95 2.17
CA VAL A 87 4.17 -13.04 1.03
C VAL A 87 4.87 -13.74 -0.11
N LEU A 88 4.29 -13.60 -1.29
CA LEU A 88 4.88 -14.04 -2.55
C LEU A 88 5.20 -12.82 -3.40
N TYR A 89 6.43 -12.71 -3.85
CA TYR A 89 6.91 -11.62 -4.68
C TYR A 89 7.71 -12.16 -5.86
N GLU A 90 7.45 -11.64 -7.04
CA GLU A 90 8.21 -11.93 -8.25
C GLU A 90 8.92 -10.66 -8.71
N GLY A 91 10.24 -10.68 -8.72
CA GLY A 91 11.05 -9.54 -9.15
C GLY A 91 12.38 -9.42 -8.43
N VAL A 92 13.03 -8.29 -8.62
CA VAL A 92 14.33 -7.97 -8.02
C VAL A 92 14.12 -7.41 -6.62
N THR A 93 14.78 -7.99 -5.63
CA THR A 93 14.75 -7.48 -4.25
C THR A 93 15.52 -6.20 -4.07
N PRO A 94 15.04 -5.27 -3.22
CA PRO A 94 15.82 -4.10 -2.82
C PRO A 94 17.12 -4.51 -2.10
N ASN A 95 18.16 -3.70 -2.22
CA ASN A 95 19.48 -3.98 -1.62
C ASN A 95 19.45 -4.16 -0.10
N LEU A 96 18.49 -3.56 0.58
CA LEU A 96 18.33 -3.63 2.04
C LEU A 96 17.36 -4.72 2.50
N PHE A 97 16.79 -5.47 1.57
CA PHE A 97 15.86 -6.54 1.88
C PHE A 97 16.63 -7.73 2.46
N LYS A 98 16.32 -8.06 3.69
CA LYS A 98 16.90 -9.20 4.42
C LYS A 98 15.96 -9.66 5.52
N GLU A 99 16.20 -10.84 6.06
CA GLU A 99 15.52 -11.33 7.26
C GLU A 99 15.77 -10.41 8.46
N ASP A 100 14.83 -10.39 9.41
CA ASP A 100 14.85 -9.52 10.59
C ASP A 100 14.89 -8.01 10.28
N SER A 101 14.51 -7.61 9.09
CA SER A 101 14.38 -6.19 8.69
C SER A 101 12.94 -5.78 8.46
N GLY A 102 12.67 -4.47 8.59
CA GLY A 102 11.37 -3.90 8.26
C GLY A 102 11.10 -3.93 6.77
N VAL A 103 9.89 -4.28 6.39
CA VAL A 103 9.45 -4.36 4.99
C VAL A 103 8.05 -3.78 4.83
N VAL A 104 7.82 -3.15 3.70
CA VAL A 104 6.50 -2.76 3.22
C VAL A 104 6.28 -3.38 1.85
N ALA A 105 5.31 -4.26 1.77
CA ALA A 105 4.91 -4.91 0.53
C ALA A 105 3.62 -4.30 0.01
N THR A 106 3.58 -3.90 -1.24
CA THR A 106 2.38 -3.38 -1.91
C THR A 106 1.80 -4.44 -2.81
N GLY A 107 0.53 -4.74 -2.63
CA GLY A 107 -0.15 -5.76 -3.41
C GLY A 107 -1.54 -6.06 -2.90
N TYR A 108 -1.98 -7.28 -3.04
CA TYR A 108 -3.32 -7.73 -2.63
C TYR A 108 -3.25 -9.08 -1.91
N LEU A 109 -4.25 -9.34 -1.07
CA LEU A 109 -4.39 -10.61 -0.36
C LEU A 109 -5.23 -11.59 -1.17
N ASP A 110 -4.66 -12.76 -1.47
CA ASP A 110 -5.42 -13.90 -1.96
C ASP A 110 -6.14 -14.57 -0.77
N LYS A 111 -7.44 -14.36 -0.68
CA LYS A 111 -8.26 -14.87 0.44
C LYS A 111 -8.37 -16.39 0.46
N GLU A 112 -8.29 -17.04 -0.68
CA GLU A 112 -8.40 -18.50 -0.79
C GLU A 112 -7.13 -19.18 -0.26
N ARG A 113 -5.98 -18.68 -0.69
CA ARG A 113 -4.66 -19.21 -0.29
C ARG A 113 -4.16 -18.62 1.02
N LYS A 114 -4.71 -17.50 1.47
CA LYS A 114 -4.24 -16.69 2.59
C LYS A 114 -2.78 -16.23 2.42
N ILE A 115 -2.43 -15.90 1.20
CA ILE A 115 -1.11 -15.42 0.78
C ILE A 115 -1.24 -14.01 0.26
N PHE A 116 -0.33 -13.13 0.67
CA PHE A 116 -0.24 -11.78 0.13
C PHE A 116 0.64 -11.80 -1.14
N ILE A 117 0.08 -11.37 -2.26
CA ILE A 117 0.79 -11.28 -3.53
C ILE A 117 1.29 -9.85 -3.70
N ALA A 118 2.59 -9.67 -3.56
CA ALA A 118 3.24 -8.37 -3.65
C ALA A 118 3.64 -8.04 -5.08
N ASN A 119 3.36 -6.81 -5.49
CA ASN A 119 3.83 -6.24 -6.76
C ASN A 119 5.10 -5.41 -6.56
N GLU A 120 5.28 -4.88 -5.36
CA GLU A 120 6.43 -4.05 -5.00
C GLU A 120 6.81 -4.31 -3.55
N ILE A 121 8.09 -4.29 -3.27
CA ILE A 121 8.65 -4.42 -1.93
C ILE A 121 9.57 -3.23 -1.65
N LEU A 122 9.38 -2.60 -0.49
CA LEU A 122 10.27 -1.58 0.04
C LEU A 122 10.87 -2.09 1.34
N ALA A 123 12.20 -2.12 1.42
CA ALA A 123 12.90 -2.41 2.66
C ALA A 123 13.08 -1.12 3.44
N LYS A 124 12.79 -1.16 4.75
CA LYS A 124 13.05 -0.04 5.66
C LYS A 124 14.40 -0.20 6.32
N HIS A 125 15.10 0.92 6.54
CA HIS A 125 16.26 0.96 7.40
C HIS A 125 15.86 0.56 8.82
N ASP A 126 16.71 -0.24 9.46
CA ASP A 126 16.62 -0.51 10.89
C ASP A 126 16.77 0.82 11.65
N GLU A 127 15.82 1.14 12.52
CA GLU A 127 15.88 2.36 13.36
C GLU A 127 17.07 2.35 14.33
N ASN A 128 17.72 1.22 14.45
CA ASN A 128 18.95 1.02 15.26
C ASN A 128 20.24 1.23 14.45
N TYR A 129 20.20 1.96 13.34
CA TYR A 129 21.42 2.34 12.64
C TYR A 129 22.25 3.25 13.52
N MET A 130 23.23 2.68 14.21
CA MET A 130 24.31 3.45 14.82
C MET A 130 25.29 3.87 13.73
N PRO A 131 25.46 5.18 13.47
CA PRO A 131 26.51 5.61 12.56
C PRO A 131 27.85 5.09 13.10
N ILE A 132 28.62 4.49 12.23
CA ILE A 132 29.99 4.05 12.55
C ILE A 132 30.73 5.28 13.05
N LYS A 133 31.12 5.27 14.34
CA LYS A 133 32.09 6.26 14.84
C LYS A 133 33.40 5.97 14.13
N ILE A 134 33.74 6.83 13.19
CA ILE A 134 35.11 6.87 12.66
C ILE A 134 35.94 7.44 13.78
N GLU A 135 36.66 6.58 14.53
CA GLU A 135 37.74 7.01 15.38
C GLU A 135 38.84 7.50 14.46
N VAL A 136 39.03 8.82 14.40
CA VAL A 136 40.21 9.43 13.82
C VAL A 136 41.28 9.22 14.86
N GLU A 137 42.18 8.25 14.64
CA GLU A 137 43.45 8.18 15.37
C GLU A 137 44.27 9.37 14.95
N ASP A 138 44.60 10.24 15.92
CA ASP A 138 45.61 11.30 15.77
C ASP A 138 47.04 10.69 15.74
#